data_77c7f1583543d8e84a6c43af05ae34bf
#
_entry.id   77c7f1583543d8e84a6c43af05ae34bf
#
_cell.length_a   1.000
_cell.length_b   1.000
_cell.length_c   1.000
_cell.angle_alpha   90.00
_cell.angle_beta   90.00
_cell.angle_gamma   90.00
#
_symmetry.space_group_name_H-M   'P 1'
#
loop_
_entity.id
_entity.type
_entity.pdbx_description
1 polymer ?
#
loop_
_entity_poly.entity_id
_entity_poly.type
_entity_poly.pdbx_seq_one_letter_code
_entity_poly.pdbx_strand_id
1 'polypeptide(L)'
;MKAGIYLEKEQVEIRELPMPEVGDNDVLVQNLYSSICGTDVAVFTHGPNTGHKVTVGGEFGHETVSRVVKVGKNITDFSVGERVYPYPLYAKGDTKRAGTIGGFSEYILIPNAKRNHSLYAVDDCISDKLASLIEPFTVGCRAARRGMIPCGKEQYVAGQNAVVFGCGTIGIAAAVAFKHFGMEKVMICDRSDFRLSLAAVSYTHLRAHETSAHL
;
A
#
# COMPACT_ATOMS: atom_id res chain seq x y z
N MET A 1 9.39 -12.42 18.02
CA MET A 1 8.98 -11.16 17.38
C MET A 1 7.54 -10.84 17.69
N LYS A 2 7.21 -9.55 17.81
CA LYS A 2 5.82 -9.13 17.99
C LYS A 2 5.08 -9.08 16.65
N ALA A 3 3.81 -9.48 16.66
CA ALA A 3 2.95 -9.47 15.49
C ALA A 3 1.52 -9.10 15.86
N GLY A 4 0.85 -8.32 15.01
CA GLY A 4 -0.58 -8.06 15.07
C GLY A 4 -1.35 -9.24 14.50
N ILE A 5 -2.18 -9.86 15.32
CA ILE A 5 -2.96 -11.06 15.00
C ILE A 5 -4.43 -10.70 14.90
N TYR A 6 -5.03 -10.99 13.75
CA TYR A 6 -6.47 -10.87 13.57
C TYR A 6 -7.18 -12.09 14.17
N LEU A 7 -8.07 -11.87 15.14
CA LEU A 7 -8.82 -12.95 15.79
C LEU A 7 -10.22 -13.09 15.23
N GLU A 8 -10.99 -12.03 15.31
CA GLU A 8 -12.35 -11.93 14.79
C GLU A 8 -12.76 -10.47 14.63
N LYS A 9 -14.00 -10.25 14.27
CA LYS A 9 -14.56 -8.90 14.16
C LYS A 9 -14.29 -8.07 15.42
N GLU A 10 -13.73 -6.88 15.22
CA GLU A 10 -13.34 -5.91 16.25
C GLU A 10 -12.28 -6.43 17.26
N GLN A 11 -11.58 -7.54 16.92
CA GLN A 11 -10.54 -8.12 17.76
C GLN A 11 -9.23 -8.33 17.01
N VAL A 12 -8.22 -7.57 17.43
CA VAL A 12 -6.82 -7.72 17.02
C VAL A 12 -5.97 -7.75 18.29
N GLU A 13 -5.00 -8.62 18.34
CA GLU A 13 -4.13 -8.84 19.50
C GLU A 13 -2.67 -8.79 19.09
N ILE A 14 -1.80 -8.26 19.96
CA ILE A 14 -0.35 -8.35 19.78
C ILE A 14 0.14 -9.63 20.45
N ARG A 15 0.78 -10.50 19.67
CA ARG A 15 1.37 -11.76 20.15
C ARG A 15 2.87 -11.83 19.90
N GLU A 16 3.55 -12.54 20.77
CA GLU A 16 4.93 -12.97 20.52
C GLU A 16 4.92 -14.25 19.66
N LEU A 17 5.58 -14.18 18.52
CA LEU A 17 5.76 -15.30 17.62
C LEU A 17 7.25 -15.66 17.50
N PRO A 18 7.61 -16.90 17.15
CA PRO A 18 8.98 -17.23 16.82
C PRO A 18 9.44 -16.46 15.58
N MET A 19 10.75 -16.22 15.49
CA MET A 19 11.33 -15.64 14.27
C MET A 19 11.15 -16.63 13.10
N PRO A 20 10.76 -16.15 11.91
CA PRO A 20 10.69 -16.99 10.72
C PRO A 20 12.04 -17.58 10.35
N GLU A 21 12.09 -18.86 10.00
CA GLU A 21 13.26 -19.49 9.42
C GLU A 21 13.39 -19.07 7.95
N VAL A 22 14.63 -18.71 7.56
CA VAL A 22 14.94 -18.25 6.21
C VAL A 22 15.43 -19.41 5.37
N GLY A 23 14.65 -19.79 4.39
CA GLY A 23 15.01 -20.81 3.40
C GLY A 23 16.02 -20.27 2.37
N ASP A 24 16.51 -21.18 1.52
CA ASP A 24 17.57 -20.89 0.56
C ASP A 24 17.24 -19.78 -0.47
N ASN A 25 15.96 -19.61 -0.78
CA ASN A 25 15.46 -18.65 -1.79
C ASN A 25 14.67 -17.51 -1.16
N ASP A 26 14.72 -17.35 0.17
CA ASP A 26 13.87 -16.43 0.89
C ASP A 26 14.63 -15.18 1.33
N VAL A 27 13.90 -14.11 1.58
CA VAL A 27 14.42 -12.90 2.21
C VAL A 27 13.60 -12.60 3.47
N LEU A 28 14.29 -12.38 4.60
CA LEU A 28 13.67 -11.86 5.82
C LEU A 28 13.85 -10.36 5.86
N VAL A 29 12.76 -9.65 6.05
CA VAL A 29 12.77 -8.19 6.20
C VAL A 29 12.28 -7.79 7.59
N GLN A 30 12.90 -6.76 8.17
CA GLN A 30 12.41 -6.06 9.34
C GLN A 30 11.48 -4.95 8.90
N ASN A 31 10.30 -4.90 9.46
CA ASN A 31 9.33 -3.87 9.17
C ASN A 31 9.75 -2.53 9.82
N LEU A 32 9.76 -1.46 9.04
CA LEU A 32 10.12 -0.13 9.51
C LEU A 32 8.89 0.71 9.83
N TYR A 33 7.93 0.72 8.90
CA TYR A 33 6.64 1.40 9.03
C TYR A 33 5.56 0.63 8.30
N SER A 34 4.34 0.68 8.86
CA SER A 34 3.12 0.18 8.22
C SER A 34 2.03 1.24 8.26
N SER A 35 1.21 1.29 7.24
CA SER A 35 -0.04 2.05 7.24
C SER A 35 -1.25 1.12 7.38
N ILE A 36 -2.37 1.71 7.76
CA ILE A 36 -3.65 1.00 7.91
C ILE A 36 -4.48 1.30 6.67
N CYS A 37 -4.77 0.27 5.88
CA CYS A 37 -5.63 0.36 4.72
C CYS A 37 -7.13 0.42 5.11
N GLY A 38 -7.95 1.06 4.29
CA GLY A 38 -9.40 0.98 4.43
C GLY A 38 -9.94 -0.46 4.38
N THR A 39 -9.25 -1.37 3.70
CA THR A 39 -9.60 -2.80 3.68
C THR A 39 -9.28 -3.50 4.99
N ASP A 40 -8.23 -3.08 5.73
CA ASP A 40 -7.96 -3.56 7.08
C ASP A 40 -9.08 -3.13 8.05
N VAL A 41 -9.53 -1.87 7.92
CA VAL A 41 -10.66 -1.35 8.70
C VAL A 41 -11.94 -2.12 8.36
N ALA A 42 -12.22 -2.41 7.07
CA ALA A 42 -13.38 -3.19 6.67
C ALA A 42 -13.37 -4.60 7.27
N VAL A 43 -12.22 -5.28 7.25
CA VAL A 43 -12.06 -6.59 7.89
C VAL A 43 -12.25 -6.50 9.39
N PHE A 44 -11.67 -5.51 10.04
CA PHE A 44 -11.83 -5.29 11.48
C PHE A 44 -13.29 -5.09 11.88
N THR A 45 -14.02 -4.22 11.14
CA THR A 45 -15.40 -3.85 11.49
C THR A 45 -16.46 -4.83 11.01
N HIS A 46 -16.24 -5.54 9.90
CA HIS A 46 -17.27 -6.36 9.25
C HIS A 46 -16.92 -7.84 9.15
N GLY A 47 -15.68 -8.22 9.46
CA GLY A 47 -15.25 -9.63 9.45
C GLY A 47 -14.37 -10.02 8.25
N PRO A 48 -13.87 -11.27 8.23
CA PRO A 48 -12.76 -11.70 7.38
C PRO A 48 -13.07 -11.84 5.88
N ASN A 49 -14.32 -11.74 5.48
CA ASN A 49 -14.74 -11.83 4.06
C ASN A 49 -15.00 -10.46 3.42
N THR A 50 -14.58 -9.38 4.07
CA THR A 50 -14.71 -8.00 3.61
C THR A 50 -13.33 -7.41 3.35
N GLY A 51 -13.19 -6.53 2.38
CA GLY A 51 -11.90 -5.92 2.08
C GLY A 51 -10.90 -6.88 1.42
N HIS A 52 -9.89 -7.37 2.15
CA HIS A 52 -8.89 -8.30 1.64
C HIS A 52 -8.92 -9.66 2.37
N LYS A 53 -8.18 -10.64 1.84
CA LYS A 53 -8.08 -11.95 2.45
C LYS A 53 -7.27 -11.87 3.75
N VAL A 54 -7.84 -12.39 4.84
CA VAL A 54 -7.17 -12.54 6.13
C VAL A 54 -7.22 -13.98 6.60
N THR A 55 -6.29 -14.35 7.46
CA THR A 55 -6.29 -15.62 8.19
C THR A 55 -6.70 -15.35 9.63
N VAL A 56 -7.78 -15.95 10.07
CA VAL A 56 -8.22 -15.88 11.48
C VAL A 56 -7.16 -16.57 12.35
N GLY A 57 -6.73 -15.91 13.40
CA GLY A 57 -5.59 -16.33 14.22
C GLY A 57 -4.22 -16.09 13.59
N GLY A 58 -4.15 -15.41 12.46
CA GLY A 58 -2.94 -15.13 11.70
C GLY A 58 -2.53 -13.65 11.69
N GLU A 59 -1.34 -13.41 11.15
CA GLU A 59 -0.77 -12.07 10.99
C GLU A 59 -1.60 -11.23 10.01
N PHE A 60 -1.61 -9.91 10.26
CA PHE A 60 -2.51 -8.96 9.62
C PHE A 60 -1.75 -7.77 9.00
N GLY A 61 -2.38 -7.02 8.10
CA GLY A 61 -1.79 -5.86 7.44
C GLY A 61 -1.03 -6.18 6.13
N HIS A 62 -0.90 -5.18 5.26
CA HIS A 62 -0.29 -5.37 3.92
C HIS A 62 0.40 -4.14 3.33
N GLU A 63 0.30 -2.97 3.92
CA GLU A 63 0.98 -1.74 3.50
C GLU A 63 2.20 -1.51 4.38
N THR A 64 3.41 -1.67 3.85
CA THR A 64 4.63 -1.61 4.67
C THR A 64 5.85 -1.19 3.86
N VAL A 65 6.83 -0.61 4.54
CA VAL A 65 8.21 -0.49 4.10
C VAL A 65 9.12 -1.19 5.08
N SER A 66 10.11 -1.88 4.58
CA SER A 66 10.94 -2.79 5.36
C SER A 66 12.42 -2.68 5.00
N ARG A 67 13.26 -3.29 5.82
CA ARG A 67 14.71 -3.41 5.60
C ARG A 67 15.11 -4.87 5.55
N VAL A 68 15.89 -5.27 4.57
CA VAL A 68 16.44 -6.62 4.47
C VAL A 68 17.37 -6.88 5.65
N VAL A 69 17.12 -7.95 6.40
CA VAL A 69 17.95 -8.36 7.56
C VAL A 69 18.63 -9.71 7.37
N LYS A 70 18.08 -10.57 6.52
CA LYS A 70 18.69 -11.86 6.18
C LYS A 70 18.24 -12.29 4.79
N VAL A 71 19.17 -12.90 4.04
CA VAL A 71 18.91 -13.46 2.71
C VAL A 71 19.28 -14.94 2.69
N GLY A 72 18.55 -15.72 1.91
CA GLY A 72 18.86 -17.12 1.64
C GLY A 72 20.10 -17.26 0.76
N LYS A 73 20.73 -18.43 0.79
CA LYS A 73 22.02 -18.65 0.11
C LYS A 73 21.97 -18.50 -1.43
N ASN A 74 20.80 -18.67 -2.03
CA ASN A 74 20.59 -18.54 -3.48
C ASN A 74 20.19 -17.11 -3.89
N ILE A 75 20.02 -16.20 -2.94
CA ILE A 75 19.65 -14.81 -3.18
C ILE A 75 20.91 -14.00 -3.44
N THR A 76 21.04 -13.43 -4.63
CA THR A 76 22.18 -12.63 -5.06
C THR A 76 21.85 -11.18 -5.39
N ASP A 77 20.57 -10.88 -5.53
CA ASP A 77 20.06 -9.57 -5.99
C ASP A 77 19.54 -8.67 -4.87
N PHE A 78 19.67 -9.12 -3.60
CA PHE A 78 19.37 -8.31 -2.41
C PHE A 78 20.54 -8.28 -1.44
N SER A 79 20.75 -7.14 -0.78
CA SER A 79 21.76 -6.95 0.25
C SER A 79 21.14 -6.70 1.62
N VAL A 80 21.74 -7.24 2.68
CA VAL A 80 21.36 -6.90 4.05
C VAL A 80 21.55 -5.40 4.26
N GLY A 81 20.55 -4.75 4.86
CA GLY A 81 20.49 -3.31 5.05
C GLY A 81 19.71 -2.56 3.96
N GLU A 82 19.44 -3.16 2.81
CA GLU A 82 18.66 -2.55 1.73
C GLU A 82 17.22 -2.28 2.17
N ARG A 83 16.70 -1.08 1.83
CA ARG A 83 15.30 -0.73 2.04
C ARG A 83 14.46 -1.25 0.90
N VAL A 84 13.34 -1.90 1.24
CA VAL A 84 12.47 -2.56 0.26
C VAL A 84 11.00 -2.34 0.59
N TYR A 85 10.20 -2.34 -0.46
CA TYR A 85 8.75 -2.42 -0.40
C TYR A 85 8.30 -3.84 -0.78
N PRO A 86 7.74 -4.62 0.15
CA PRO A 86 7.11 -5.90 -0.14
C PRO A 86 5.79 -5.72 -0.88
N TYR A 87 5.70 -6.25 -2.09
CA TYR A 87 4.46 -6.14 -2.88
C TYR A 87 3.45 -7.22 -2.47
N PRO A 88 2.29 -6.86 -1.89
CA PRO A 88 1.40 -7.82 -1.22
C PRO A 88 0.89 -8.97 -2.08
N LEU A 89 0.78 -8.79 -3.39
CA LEU A 89 0.30 -9.85 -4.28
C LEU A 89 1.32 -10.98 -4.47
N TYR A 90 2.63 -10.67 -4.42
CA TYR A 90 3.70 -11.64 -4.72
C TYR A 90 4.68 -11.87 -3.57
N ALA A 91 4.65 -11.03 -2.53
CA ALA A 91 5.49 -11.15 -1.35
C ALA A 91 4.91 -12.08 -0.27
N LYS A 92 3.69 -12.53 -0.43
CA LYS A 92 2.99 -13.36 0.54
C LYS A 92 3.58 -14.77 0.60
N GLY A 93 3.72 -15.27 1.82
CA GLY A 93 4.18 -16.61 2.11
C GLY A 93 3.08 -17.60 2.44
N ASP A 94 3.24 -18.28 3.57
CA ASP A 94 2.26 -19.24 4.06
C ASP A 94 0.91 -18.56 4.37
N THR A 95 -0.10 -18.87 3.58
CA THR A 95 -1.46 -18.32 3.74
C THR A 95 -2.18 -18.84 4.99
N LYS A 96 -1.65 -19.88 5.66
CA LYS A 96 -2.15 -20.31 6.97
C LYS A 96 -1.67 -19.37 8.06
N ARG A 97 -0.50 -18.74 7.86
CA ARG A 97 0.09 -17.78 8.78
C ARG A 97 -0.48 -16.37 8.56
N ALA A 98 -0.56 -15.91 7.33
CA ALA A 98 -1.08 -14.59 6.98
C ALA A 98 -1.87 -14.64 5.67
N GLY A 99 -3.05 -14.03 5.61
CA GLY A 99 -3.83 -13.94 4.38
C GLY A 99 -3.17 -13.09 3.29
N THR A 100 -2.30 -12.16 3.71
CA THR A 100 -1.44 -11.32 2.88
C THR A 100 0.03 -11.49 3.30
N ILE A 101 0.73 -10.41 3.64
CA ILE A 101 2.14 -10.45 4.05
C ILE A 101 2.35 -10.35 5.56
N GLY A 102 1.31 -10.04 6.34
CA GLY A 102 1.46 -9.82 7.78
C GLY A 102 2.17 -8.50 8.11
N GLY A 103 1.76 -7.42 7.47
CA GLY A 103 2.42 -6.10 7.55
C GLY A 103 2.45 -5.46 8.94
N PHE A 104 1.65 -5.95 9.90
CA PHE A 104 1.69 -5.49 11.30
C PHE A 104 2.56 -6.39 12.20
N SER A 105 3.56 -7.05 11.60
CA SER A 105 4.57 -7.84 12.30
C SER A 105 5.93 -7.13 12.27
N GLU A 106 6.77 -7.34 13.28
CA GLU A 106 8.13 -6.77 13.31
C GLU A 106 9.02 -7.31 12.18
N TYR A 107 8.79 -8.55 11.75
CA TYR A 107 9.53 -9.20 10.68
C TYR A 107 8.59 -9.95 9.73
N ILE A 108 8.92 -9.91 8.45
CA ILE A 108 8.14 -10.55 7.38
C ILE A 108 9.09 -11.43 6.56
N LEU A 109 8.72 -12.70 6.40
CA LEU A 109 9.40 -13.62 5.50
C LEU A 109 8.82 -13.51 4.09
N ILE A 110 9.67 -13.23 3.12
CA ILE A 110 9.31 -13.17 1.70
C ILE A 110 9.84 -14.42 1.03
N PRO A 111 8.98 -15.41 0.74
CA PRO A 111 9.42 -16.65 0.14
C PRO A 111 9.71 -16.47 -1.35
N ASN A 112 10.74 -17.18 -1.83
CA ASN A 112 11.19 -17.14 -3.23
C ASN A 112 11.31 -15.70 -3.75
N ALA A 113 11.98 -14.85 -2.98
CA ALA A 113 12.06 -13.42 -3.22
C ALA A 113 12.67 -13.09 -4.59
N LYS A 114 12.07 -12.14 -5.29
CA LYS A 114 12.54 -11.68 -6.61
C LYS A 114 12.45 -10.15 -6.68
N ARG A 115 13.54 -9.52 -7.11
CA ARG A 115 13.60 -8.08 -7.36
C ARG A 115 12.60 -7.67 -8.44
N ASN A 116 11.96 -6.50 -8.24
CA ASN A 116 10.93 -5.96 -9.13
C ASN A 116 9.73 -6.88 -9.36
N HIS A 117 9.49 -7.79 -8.44
CA HIS A 117 8.33 -8.68 -8.43
C HIS A 117 7.72 -8.78 -7.04
N SER A 118 8.35 -9.49 -6.11
CA SER A 118 7.90 -9.58 -4.72
C SER A 118 8.48 -8.47 -3.82
N LEU A 119 9.67 -7.98 -4.15
CA LEU A 119 10.34 -6.89 -3.46
C LEU A 119 10.82 -5.82 -4.44
N TYR A 120 10.59 -4.57 -4.11
CA TYR A 120 11.05 -3.39 -4.84
C TYR A 120 11.97 -2.57 -3.95
N ALA A 121 13.10 -2.11 -4.51
CA ALA A 121 13.99 -1.21 -3.79
C ALA A 121 13.30 0.14 -3.52
N VAL A 122 13.56 0.70 -2.36
CA VAL A 122 13.07 2.03 -1.96
C VAL A 122 14.26 3.00 -1.94
N ASP A 123 14.16 4.06 -2.72
CA ASP A 123 15.19 5.09 -2.81
C ASP A 123 15.40 5.79 -1.45
N ASP A 124 16.66 6.07 -1.12
CA ASP A 124 17.03 6.67 0.17
C ASP A 124 16.51 8.11 0.35
N CYS A 125 16.17 8.81 -0.72
CA CYS A 125 15.53 10.13 -0.65
C CYS A 125 14.09 10.08 -0.13
N ILE A 126 13.43 8.90 -0.13
CA ILE A 126 12.07 8.72 0.36
C ILE A 126 12.13 8.34 1.85
N SER A 127 11.52 9.13 2.73
CA SER A 127 11.44 8.77 4.16
C SER A 127 10.63 7.51 4.39
N ASP A 128 10.88 6.78 5.49
CA ASP A 128 10.14 5.54 5.82
C ASP A 128 8.63 5.78 5.96
N LYS A 129 8.24 6.92 6.53
CA LYS A 129 6.83 7.32 6.64
C LYS A 129 6.17 7.48 5.27
N LEU A 130 6.87 8.09 4.31
CA LEU A 130 6.35 8.27 2.96
C LEU A 130 6.38 6.94 2.20
N ALA A 131 7.42 6.14 2.40
CA ALA A 131 7.57 4.83 1.75
C ALA A 131 6.50 3.83 2.19
N SER A 132 5.95 3.93 3.41
CA SER A 132 4.80 3.09 3.83
C SER A 132 3.54 3.34 3.01
N LEU A 133 3.46 4.46 2.29
CA LEU A 133 2.35 4.81 1.39
C LEU A 133 2.56 4.35 -0.07
N ILE A 134 3.65 3.64 -0.39
CA ILE A 134 3.93 3.19 -1.77
C ILE A 134 2.78 2.32 -2.29
N GLU A 135 2.26 1.40 -1.48
CA GLU A 135 1.15 0.54 -1.88
C GLU A 135 -0.10 1.36 -2.26
N PRO A 136 -0.71 2.15 -1.37
CA PRO A 136 -1.90 2.92 -1.72
C PRO A 136 -1.63 3.95 -2.82
N PHE A 137 -0.42 4.51 -2.90
CA PHE A 137 -0.04 5.42 -3.98
C PHE A 137 -0.05 4.72 -5.35
N THR A 138 0.47 3.50 -5.44
CA THR A 138 0.44 2.74 -6.69
C THR A 138 -0.97 2.37 -7.13
N VAL A 139 -1.89 2.15 -6.18
CA VAL A 139 -3.33 1.94 -6.48
C VAL A 139 -3.93 3.19 -7.11
N GLY A 140 -3.67 4.38 -6.54
CA GLY A 140 -4.10 5.66 -7.11
C GLY A 140 -3.50 5.94 -8.50
N CYS A 141 -2.20 5.70 -8.67
CA CYS A 141 -1.53 5.80 -9.97
C CYS A 141 -2.14 4.87 -11.02
N ARG A 142 -2.44 3.63 -10.64
CA ARG A 142 -3.10 2.67 -11.53
C ARG A 142 -4.51 3.12 -11.91
N ALA A 143 -5.28 3.69 -10.98
CA ALA A 143 -6.60 4.24 -11.25
C ALA A 143 -6.51 5.39 -12.26
N ALA A 144 -5.59 6.34 -12.06
CA ALA A 144 -5.36 7.44 -12.97
C ALA A 144 -4.95 6.93 -14.37
N ARG A 145 -3.98 6.03 -14.44
CA ARG A 145 -3.52 5.45 -15.72
C ARG A 145 -4.64 4.74 -16.47
N ARG A 146 -5.49 3.98 -15.78
CA ARG A 146 -6.65 3.33 -16.39
C ARG A 146 -7.69 4.33 -16.89
N GLY A 147 -7.92 5.41 -16.16
CA GLY A 147 -8.81 6.49 -16.59
C GLY A 147 -8.32 7.21 -17.86
N MET A 148 -7.01 7.27 -18.07
CA MET A 148 -6.39 7.88 -19.24
C MET A 148 -6.33 6.97 -20.47
N ILE A 149 -6.61 5.68 -20.33
CA ILE A 149 -6.56 4.68 -21.42
C ILE A 149 -7.98 4.18 -21.73
N PRO A 150 -8.83 4.99 -22.38
CA PRO A 150 -10.12 4.50 -22.83
C PRO A 150 -9.90 3.44 -23.93
N CYS A 151 -10.54 2.30 -23.76
CA CYS A 151 -10.52 1.21 -24.76
C CYS A 151 -9.12 0.61 -25.05
N GLY A 152 -8.20 0.63 -24.07
CA GLY A 152 -6.90 -0.05 -24.18
C GLY A 152 -5.86 0.65 -25.05
N LYS A 153 -6.11 1.88 -25.50
CA LYS A 153 -5.14 2.69 -26.25
C LYS A 153 -4.60 3.81 -25.38
N GLU A 154 -3.28 3.90 -25.24
CA GLU A 154 -2.65 5.07 -24.62
C GLU A 154 -2.97 6.30 -25.47
N GLN A 155 -3.72 7.25 -24.90
CA GLN A 155 -4.02 8.51 -25.54
C GLN A 155 -3.20 9.62 -24.90
N TYR A 156 -2.82 10.57 -25.72
CA TYR A 156 -2.18 11.80 -25.28
C TYR A 156 -3.19 12.62 -24.45
N VAL A 157 -2.81 13.01 -23.23
CA VAL A 157 -3.71 13.65 -22.28
C VAL A 157 -3.55 15.17 -22.16
N ALA A 158 -2.65 15.79 -22.92
CA ALA A 158 -2.46 17.24 -22.89
C ALA A 158 -3.76 17.97 -23.22
N GLY A 159 -4.08 19.00 -22.45
CA GLY A 159 -5.32 19.76 -22.57
C GLY A 159 -6.56 19.08 -22.02
N GLN A 160 -6.45 17.85 -21.49
CA GLN A 160 -7.56 17.16 -20.84
C GLN A 160 -7.66 17.50 -19.35
N ASN A 161 -8.85 17.34 -18.81
CA ASN A 161 -9.16 17.58 -17.39
C ASN A 161 -9.58 16.29 -16.72
N ALA A 162 -9.28 16.16 -15.44
CA ALA A 162 -9.71 15.03 -14.61
C ALA A 162 -10.51 15.52 -13.41
N VAL A 163 -11.52 14.73 -13.01
CA VAL A 163 -12.25 14.89 -11.76
C VAL A 163 -12.09 13.62 -10.94
N VAL A 164 -11.68 13.76 -9.69
CA VAL A 164 -11.53 12.67 -8.72
C VAL A 164 -12.59 12.82 -7.64
N PHE A 165 -13.44 11.83 -7.50
CA PHE A 165 -14.41 11.76 -6.42
C PHE A 165 -13.84 10.96 -5.24
N GLY A 166 -13.74 11.61 -4.07
CA GLY A 166 -13.14 11.09 -2.85
C GLY A 166 -11.72 11.62 -2.63
N CYS A 167 -11.53 12.36 -1.53
CA CYS A 167 -10.26 12.98 -1.13
C CYS A 167 -9.58 12.17 -0.01
N GLY A 168 -9.65 10.84 -0.07
CA GLY A 168 -8.84 9.93 0.74
C GLY A 168 -7.47 9.69 0.13
N THR A 169 -6.67 8.82 0.75
CA THR A 169 -5.31 8.49 0.31
C THR A 169 -5.24 8.10 -1.17
N ILE A 170 -6.15 7.26 -1.64
CA ILE A 170 -6.19 6.81 -3.05
C ILE A 170 -6.59 7.96 -3.99
N GLY A 171 -7.57 8.78 -3.59
CA GLY A 171 -8.00 9.92 -4.41
C GLY A 171 -6.89 10.96 -4.57
N ILE A 172 -6.20 11.29 -3.49
CA ILE A 172 -5.03 12.19 -3.53
C ILE A 172 -3.94 11.59 -4.42
N ALA A 173 -3.61 10.32 -4.26
CA ALA A 173 -2.62 9.64 -5.10
C ALA A 173 -3.00 9.66 -6.58
N ALA A 174 -4.28 9.44 -6.92
CA ALA A 174 -4.77 9.52 -8.30
C ALA A 174 -4.67 10.95 -8.85
N ALA A 175 -5.01 11.96 -8.06
CA ALA A 175 -4.90 13.37 -8.47
C ALA A 175 -3.44 13.76 -8.74
N VAL A 176 -2.51 13.33 -7.88
CA VAL A 176 -1.06 13.49 -8.09
C VAL A 176 -0.63 12.85 -9.41
N ALA A 177 -1.04 11.61 -9.63
CA ALA A 177 -0.70 10.86 -10.83
C ALA A 177 -1.25 11.53 -12.09
N PHE A 178 -2.49 12.00 -12.09
CA PHE A 178 -3.06 12.75 -13.22
C PHE A 178 -2.25 14.00 -13.55
N LYS A 179 -1.82 14.75 -12.54
CA LYS A 179 -0.94 15.90 -12.76
C LYS A 179 0.42 15.50 -13.33
N HIS A 180 1.02 14.47 -12.77
CA HIS A 180 2.30 13.93 -13.25
C HIS A 180 2.21 13.47 -14.71
N PHE A 181 1.09 12.87 -15.10
CA PHE A 181 0.84 12.42 -16.47
C PHE A 181 0.43 13.55 -17.45
N GLY A 182 0.35 14.80 -17.00
CA GLY A 182 0.16 15.96 -17.86
C GLY A 182 -1.28 16.42 -18.04
N MET A 183 -2.24 16.00 -17.19
CA MET A 183 -3.58 16.59 -17.19
C MET A 183 -3.50 18.10 -16.91
N GLU A 184 -4.22 18.90 -17.67
CA GLU A 184 -4.22 20.37 -17.55
C GLU A 184 -4.83 20.81 -16.21
N LYS A 185 -6.05 20.31 -15.94
CA LYS A 185 -6.75 20.57 -14.68
C LYS A 185 -7.12 19.27 -14.01
N VAL A 186 -6.87 19.20 -12.71
CA VAL A 186 -7.30 18.09 -11.85
C VAL A 186 -8.12 18.67 -10.71
N MET A 187 -9.38 18.29 -10.64
CA MET A 187 -10.30 18.63 -9.56
C MET A 187 -10.47 17.42 -8.65
N ILE A 188 -10.56 17.67 -7.35
CA ILE A 188 -10.87 16.64 -6.36
C ILE A 188 -12.10 17.06 -5.57
N CYS A 189 -13.03 16.14 -5.34
CA CYS A 189 -14.28 16.38 -4.66
C CYS A 189 -14.42 15.44 -3.47
N ASP A 190 -14.87 15.94 -2.31
CA ASP A 190 -15.20 15.13 -1.13
C ASP A 190 -16.29 15.85 -0.33
N ARG A 191 -16.98 15.10 0.53
CA ARG A 191 -17.96 15.65 1.47
C ARG A 191 -17.32 16.15 2.77
N SER A 192 -16.03 15.88 2.98
CA SER A 192 -15.29 16.23 4.18
C SER A 192 -14.36 17.42 3.91
N ASP A 193 -14.66 18.57 4.51
CA ASP A 193 -13.83 19.78 4.44
C ASP A 193 -12.42 19.51 5.00
N PHE A 194 -12.34 18.69 6.04
CA PHE A 194 -11.04 18.27 6.59
C PHE A 194 -10.18 17.56 5.54
N ARG A 195 -10.73 16.60 4.79
CA ARG A 195 -9.99 15.91 3.73
C ARG A 195 -9.60 16.84 2.58
N LEU A 196 -10.54 17.72 2.20
CA LEU A 196 -10.28 18.73 1.17
C LEU A 196 -9.17 19.70 1.60
N SER A 197 -9.13 20.13 2.86
CA SER A 197 -8.06 20.99 3.39
C SER A 197 -6.68 20.32 3.33
N LEU A 198 -6.58 19.00 3.58
CA LEU A 198 -5.34 18.26 3.44
C LEU A 198 -4.86 18.20 1.99
N ALA A 199 -5.76 18.02 1.03
CA ALA A 199 -5.41 18.07 -0.38
C ALA A 199 -4.94 19.46 -0.81
N ALA A 200 -5.59 20.52 -0.34
CA ALA A 200 -5.24 21.90 -0.66
C ALA A 200 -3.84 22.29 -0.15
N VAL A 201 -3.41 21.82 1.01
CA VAL A 201 -2.05 22.03 1.54
C VAL A 201 -0.99 21.34 0.67
N SER A 202 -1.30 20.21 0.08
CA SER A 202 -0.38 19.44 -0.75
C SER A 202 -0.29 19.95 -2.20
N TYR A 203 -1.27 20.76 -2.65
CA TYR A 203 -1.39 21.20 -4.04
C TYR A 203 -1.93 22.62 -4.17
N THR A 204 -1.07 23.56 -4.52
CA THR A 204 -1.41 24.97 -4.78
C THR A 204 -2.36 25.18 -5.97
N HIS A 205 -2.70 24.15 -6.72
CA HIS A 205 -3.52 24.21 -7.95
C HIS A 205 -4.71 23.24 -7.97
N LEU A 206 -5.02 22.54 -6.87
CA LEU A 206 -6.25 21.77 -6.75
C LEU A 206 -7.34 22.69 -6.20
N ARG A 207 -8.34 23.05 -7.00
CA ARG A 207 -9.57 23.62 -6.49
C ARG A 207 -10.40 22.52 -5.85
N ALA A 208 -10.53 22.56 -4.52
CA ALA A 208 -11.57 21.84 -3.84
C ALA A 208 -12.91 22.55 -4.13
N HIS A 209 -13.87 21.87 -4.69
CA HIS A 209 -15.25 22.35 -4.81
C HIS A 209 -16.13 21.51 -3.91
N GLU A 210 -16.94 22.18 -3.09
CA GLU A 210 -18.02 21.55 -2.37
C GLU A 210 -18.97 20.90 -3.38
N THR A 211 -19.22 19.61 -3.23
CA THR A 211 -20.36 19.00 -3.88
C THR A 211 -21.54 19.12 -2.93
N SER A 212 -22.58 19.82 -3.35
CA SER A 212 -23.86 19.83 -2.70
C SER A 212 -24.38 18.40 -2.46
N ALA A 213 -25.06 18.24 -1.34
CA ALA A 213 -25.52 17.00 -0.73
C ALA A 213 -26.63 16.24 -1.50
N HIS A 214 -26.54 16.10 -2.82
CA HIS A 214 -27.52 15.37 -3.60
C HIS A 214 -26.81 14.56 -4.72
N LEU A 215 -26.29 13.39 -4.34
CA LEU A 215 -26.17 12.22 -5.20
C LEU A 215 -26.52 10.98 -4.39
#